data_5a95a9bdc683ba145156ebb8fc26d3eb
#
_entry.id   5a95a9bdc683ba145156ebb8fc26d3eb
#
_cell.length_a   1.000
_cell.length_b   1.000
_cell.length_c   1.000
_cell.angle_alpha   90.00
_cell.angle_beta   90.00
_cell.angle_gamma   90.00
#
_symmetry.space_group_name_H-M   'P 1'
#
loop_
_entity.id
_entity.type
_entity.pdbx_description
1 polymer ?
#
loop_
_entity_poly.entity_id
_entity_poly.type
_entity_poly.pdbx_seq_one_letter_code
_entity_poly.pdbx_strand_id
1 'polypeptide(L)'
;NVIGTVGQPAPGSSIRISDEGELQVKGPNVFRGYHNLPEKTAEAFTADGWLRTGDLAEIDDEGHIVITGRIKDIIITAGGKNVSPIPLEEEIAKCPIVEHCVVVGDQRPFIGALVTLDPESLALWLPAHGLSTETPVDRLATNAAVREEIQQYVDKANATVSRAESVRKFAVLDTQFTQENKCLTPSLKVVRPAVNRVFADVIDNEIYNGKR
;
A
#
# COMPACT_ATOMS: atom_id res chain seq x y z
N ASN A 1 10.48 -21.41 -1.13
CA ASN A 1 9.80 -20.11 -0.99
C ASN A 1 8.44 -20.22 -1.68
N VAL A 2 7.37 -19.92 -0.97
CA VAL A 2 6.02 -19.82 -1.50
C VAL A 2 5.77 -18.37 -1.87
N ILE A 3 5.36 -18.12 -3.11
CA ILE A 3 5.09 -16.75 -3.61
C ILE A 3 3.95 -16.14 -2.80
N GLY A 4 4.09 -14.87 -2.40
CA GLY A 4 3.11 -14.17 -1.57
C GLY A 4 3.31 -14.35 -0.06
N THR A 5 4.32 -15.11 0.38
CA THR A 5 4.66 -15.28 1.80
C THR A 5 6.06 -14.77 2.11
N VAL A 6 6.31 -14.44 3.37
CA VAL A 6 7.66 -14.16 3.89
C VAL A 6 8.37 -15.42 4.39
N GLY A 7 7.77 -16.59 4.17
CA GLY A 7 8.30 -17.90 4.55
C GLY A 7 7.89 -18.32 5.96
N GLN A 8 8.60 -19.33 6.48
CA GLN A 8 8.41 -19.88 7.83
C GLN A 8 9.38 -19.24 8.82
N PRO A 9 9.11 -19.31 10.13
CA PRO A 9 10.00 -18.80 11.15
C PRO A 9 11.40 -19.43 11.06
N ALA A 10 12.45 -18.62 11.22
CA ALA A 10 13.81 -19.13 11.29
C ALA A 10 13.99 -20.07 12.50
N PRO A 11 14.85 -21.09 12.41
CA PRO A 11 15.12 -21.99 13.53
C PRO A 11 15.50 -21.25 14.82
N GLY A 12 14.85 -21.59 15.93
CA GLY A 12 15.02 -20.94 17.23
C GLY A 12 14.18 -19.67 17.42
N SER A 13 13.44 -19.23 16.41
CA SER A 13 12.46 -18.14 16.53
C SER A 13 11.06 -18.71 16.71
N SER A 14 10.27 -18.03 17.51
CA SER A 14 8.83 -18.30 17.66
C SER A 14 8.03 -17.11 17.14
N ILE A 15 6.88 -17.39 16.54
CA ILE A 15 5.93 -16.38 16.09
C ILE A 15 4.57 -16.64 16.70
N ARG A 16 3.78 -15.61 16.82
CA ARG A 16 2.33 -15.69 17.10
C ARG A 16 1.61 -14.54 16.44
N ILE A 17 0.33 -14.71 16.23
CA ILE A 17 -0.59 -13.62 15.84
C ILE A 17 -1.35 -13.22 17.10
N SER A 18 -1.38 -11.91 17.40
CA SER A 18 -2.17 -11.38 18.52
C SER A 18 -3.67 -11.40 18.20
N ASP A 19 -4.51 -11.13 19.19
CA ASP A 19 -5.97 -11.02 18.99
C ASP A 19 -6.36 -9.90 18.01
N GLU A 20 -5.49 -8.87 17.88
CA GLU A 20 -5.65 -7.78 16.91
C GLU A 20 -5.06 -8.09 15.53
N GLY A 21 -4.53 -9.31 15.31
CA GLY A 21 -3.91 -9.73 14.05
C GLY A 21 -2.45 -9.32 13.87
N GLU A 22 -1.79 -8.76 14.91
CA GLU A 22 -0.38 -8.37 14.84
C GLU A 22 0.55 -9.58 14.88
N LEU A 23 1.48 -9.65 13.93
CA LEU A 23 2.59 -10.59 14.00
C LEU A 23 3.55 -10.22 15.14
N GLN A 24 3.77 -11.15 16.05
CA GLN A 24 4.71 -10.98 17.15
C GLN A 24 5.78 -12.05 17.08
N VAL A 25 7.03 -11.66 17.36
CA VAL A 25 8.22 -12.51 17.21
C VAL A 25 8.99 -12.59 18.54
N LYS A 26 9.50 -13.79 18.85
CA LYS A 26 10.38 -14.01 20.01
C LYS A 26 11.48 -14.97 19.62
N GLY A 27 12.73 -14.64 19.97
CA GLY A 27 13.87 -15.50 19.66
C GLY A 27 15.21 -14.80 19.84
N PRO A 28 16.32 -15.53 19.68
CA PRO A 28 17.66 -14.97 19.85
C PRO A 28 18.07 -13.97 18.78
N ASN A 29 17.37 -13.94 17.66
CA ASN A 29 17.53 -12.98 16.56
C ASN A 29 16.82 -11.64 16.81
N VAL A 30 15.98 -11.56 17.85
CA VAL A 30 15.29 -10.31 18.22
C VAL A 30 16.25 -9.43 19.03
N PHE A 31 16.32 -8.14 18.67
CA PHE A 31 17.15 -7.16 19.38
C PHE A 31 16.70 -6.99 20.84
N ARG A 32 17.60 -6.54 21.71
CA ARG A 32 17.31 -6.38 23.14
C ARG A 32 16.59 -5.08 23.48
N GLY A 33 16.65 -4.10 22.60
CA GLY A 33 16.05 -2.80 22.79
C GLY A 33 16.74 -1.70 21.99
N TYR A 34 16.16 -0.52 21.98
CA TYR A 34 16.71 0.67 21.37
C TYR A 34 17.74 1.34 22.26
N HIS A 35 18.89 1.69 21.71
CA HIS A 35 19.99 2.30 22.48
C HIS A 35 19.53 3.62 23.11
N ASN A 36 19.69 3.74 24.43
CA ASN A 36 19.31 4.89 25.26
C ASN A 36 17.83 5.34 25.11
N LEU A 37 16.92 4.43 24.69
CA LEU A 37 15.50 4.74 24.53
C LEU A 37 14.64 3.66 25.26
N PRO A 38 14.63 3.66 26.60
CA PRO A 38 13.93 2.63 27.39
C PRO A 38 12.41 2.65 27.16
N GLU A 39 11.80 3.80 27.02
CA GLU A 39 10.35 3.94 26.76
C GLU A 39 9.97 3.32 25.40
N LYS A 40 10.70 3.66 24.34
CA LYS A 40 10.48 3.04 23.01
C LYS A 40 10.76 1.54 23.00
N THR A 41 11.71 1.09 23.83
CA THR A 41 11.96 -0.33 24.01
C THR A 41 10.76 -1.01 24.68
N ALA A 42 10.21 -0.42 25.73
CA ALA A 42 9.03 -0.94 26.40
C ALA A 42 7.81 -1.01 25.47
N GLU A 43 7.61 0.01 24.62
CA GLU A 43 6.55 0.04 23.60
C GLU A 43 6.71 -1.06 22.54
N ALA A 44 7.97 -1.40 22.19
CA ALA A 44 8.27 -2.40 21.16
C ALA A 44 8.03 -3.84 21.60
N PHE A 45 7.87 -4.09 22.91
CA PHE A 45 7.66 -5.43 23.43
C PHE A 45 6.36 -5.56 24.21
N THR A 46 5.79 -6.75 24.18
CA THR A 46 4.67 -7.12 25.06
C THR A 46 5.20 -7.39 26.47
N ALA A 47 4.32 -7.42 27.47
CA ALA A 47 4.68 -7.70 28.86
C ALA A 47 5.36 -9.09 29.06
N ASP A 48 5.03 -10.06 28.19
CA ASP A 48 5.61 -11.41 28.16
C ASP A 48 6.81 -11.54 27.20
N GLY A 49 7.33 -10.40 26.69
CA GLY A 49 8.61 -10.30 26.00
C GLY A 49 8.58 -10.68 24.52
N TRP A 50 7.46 -10.53 23.83
CA TRP A 50 7.38 -10.66 22.37
C TRP A 50 7.58 -9.29 21.71
N LEU A 51 8.38 -9.27 20.66
CA LEU A 51 8.51 -8.08 19.81
C LEU A 51 7.22 -7.85 19.02
N ARG A 52 6.68 -6.65 19.12
CA ARG A 52 5.61 -6.14 18.27
C ARG A 52 6.19 -5.71 16.94
N THR A 53 5.83 -6.36 15.84
CA THR A 53 6.38 -6.00 14.53
C THR A 53 5.69 -4.78 13.92
N GLY A 54 4.45 -4.52 14.34
CA GLY A 54 3.55 -3.55 13.73
C GLY A 54 2.98 -4.02 12.39
N ASP A 55 3.28 -5.24 11.96
CA ASP A 55 2.74 -5.85 10.75
C ASP A 55 1.55 -6.75 11.12
N LEU A 56 0.49 -6.68 10.32
CA LEU A 56 -0.63 -7.61 10.37
C LEU A 56 -0.29 -8.82 9.51
N ALA A 57 -0.59 -10.01 9.98
CA ALA A 57 -0.26 -11.23 9.26
C ALA A 57 -1.24 -12.36 9.56
N GLU A 58 -1.25 -13.32 8.65
CA GLU A 58 -1.89 -14.63 8.80
C GLU A 58 -0.83 -15.72 8.67
N ILE A 59 -1.13 -16.90 9.23
CA ILE A 59 -0.28 -18.08 9.09
C ILE A 59 -1.11 -19.13 8.38
N ASP A 60 -0.60 -19.62 7.24
CA ASP A 60 -1.27 -20.67 6.48
C ASP A 60 -1.15 -22.04 7.15
N ASP A 61 -1.85 -23.04 6.60
CA ASP A 61 -1.87 -24.41 7.12
C ASP A 61 -0.49 -25.10 7.08
N GLU A 62 0.43 -24.58 6.26
CA GLU A 62 1.81 -25.07 6.13
C GLU A 62 2.80 -24.30 7.03
N GLY A 63 2.32 -23.28 7.76
CA GLY A 63 3.11 -22.46 8.68
C GLY A 63 3.87 -21.31 7.99
N HIS A 64 3.51 -20.93 6.76
CA HIS A 64 4.06 -19.75 6.11
C HIS A 64 3.32 -18.49 6.58
N ILE A 65 4.08 -17.41 6.71
CA ILE A 65 3.58 -16.12 7.16
C ILE A 65 3.22 -15.28 5.93
N VAL A 66 1.98 -14.83 5.86
CA VAL A 66 1.46 -13.89 4.86
C VAL A 66 1.24 -12.53 5.54
N ILE A 67 1.96 -11.50 5.11
CA ILE A 67 1.75 -10.14 5.60
C ILE A 67 0.51 -9.57 4.91
N THR A 68 -0.49 -9.18 5.71
CA THR A 68 -1.77 -8.64 5.20
C THR A 68 -1.88 -7.13 5.37
N GLY A 69 -0.95 -6.50 6.10
CA GLY A 69 -0.97 -5.06 6.30
C GLY A 69 0.03 -4.56 7.33
N ARG A 70 -0.12 -3.27 7.65
CA ARG A 70 0.57 -2.62 8.78
C ARG A 70 -0.42 -1.90 9.66
N ILE A 71 -0.29 -2.05 10.96
CA ILE A 71 -1.20 -1.41 11.94
C ILE A 71 -1.27 0.10 11.72
N LYS A 72 -0.13 0.75 11.48
CA LYS A 72 -0.04 2.21 11.27
C LYS A 72 -0.57 2.69 9.90
N ASP A 73 -0.72 1.78 8.95
CA ASP A 73 -1.16 2.10 7.59
C ASP A 73 -2.65 1.75 7.37
N ILE A 74 -3.31 1.17 8.37
CA ILE A 74 -4.75 0.92 8.33
C ILE A 74 -5.50 2.22 8.12
N ILE A 75 -6.35 2.23 7.11
CA ILE A 75 -7.24 3.34 6.78
C ILE A 75 -8.55 3.13 7.55
N ILE A 76 -8.97 4.13 8.32
CA ILE A 76 -10.27 4.12 9.00
C ILE A 76 -11.20 5.06 8.26
N THR A 77 -12.13 4.49 7.49
CA THR A 77 -13.10 5.29 6.75
C THR A 77 -14.03 6.07 7.68
N ALA A 78 -14.72 7.10 7.17
CA ALA A 78 -15.70 7.87 7.94
C ALA A 78 -16.85 6.99 8.49
N GLY A 79 -17.10 5.83 7.86
CA GLY A 79 -18.05 4.81 8.35
C GLY A 79 -17.48 3.88 9.42
N GLY A 80 -16.24 4.09 9.88
CA GLY A 80 -15.59 3.27 10.90
C GLY A 80 -15.05 1.92 10.38
N LYS A 81 -15.00 1.69 9.06
CA LYS A 81 -14.42 0.47 8.51
C LYS A 81 -12.90 0.56 8.45
N ASN A 82 -12.23 -0.43 9.02
CA ASN A 82 -10.80 -0.63 8.90
C ASN A 82 -10.48 -1.29 7.55
N VAL A 83 -9.56 -0.71 6.80
CA VAL A 83 -9.14 -1.18 5.48
C VAL A 83 -7.62 -1.27 5.42
N SER A 84 -7.09 -2.44 5.11
CA SER A 84 -5.67 -2.60 4.78
C SER A 84 -5.43 -2.15 3.33
N PRO A 85 -4.55 -1.16 3.09
CA PRO A 85 -4.27 -0.71 1.73
C PRO A 85 -3.42 -1.69 0.93
N ILE A 86 -2.56 -2.48 1.57
CA ILE A 86 -1.53 -3.30 0.92
C ILE A 86 -2.11 -4.27 -0.11
N PRO A 87 -3.12 -5.10 0.17
CA PRO A 87 -3.63 -6.06 -0.81
C PRO A 87 -4.21 -5.37 -2.06
N LEU A 88 -4.84 -4.21 -1.90
CA LEU A 88 -5.37 -3.42 -3.01
C LEU A 88 -4.25 -2.81 -3.85
N GLU A 89 -3.24 -2.23 -3.19
CA GLU A 89 -2.10 -1.60 -3.84
C GLU A 89 -1.26 -2.60 -4.63
N GLU A 90 -0.99 -3.77 -4.05
CA GLU A 90 -0.23 -4.84 -4.70
C GLU A 90 -0.93 -5.39 -5.94
N GLU A 91 -2.26 -5.54 -5.90
CA GLU A 91 -3.01 -6.02 -7.07
C GLU A 91 -3.06 -4.97 -8.17
N ILE A 92 -3.27 -3.70 -7.83
CA ILE A 92 -3.26 -2.59 -8.81
C ILE A 92 -1.87 -2.39 -9.41
N ALA A 93 -0.81 -2.53 -8.62
CA ALA A 93 0.57 -2.42 -9.08
C ALA A 93 1.01 -3.53 -10.04
N LYS A 94 0.23 -4.61 -10.21
CA LYS A 94 0.47 -5.61 -11.28
C LYS A 94 0.12 -5.09 -12.67
N CYS A 95 -0.56 -3.94 -12.77
CA CYS A 95 -0.81 -3.28 -14.05
C CYS A 95 0.52 -2.84 -14.68
N PRO A 96 0.85 -3.27 -15.93
CA PRO A 96 2.16 -3.04 -16.53
C PRO A 96 2.56 -1.56 -16.65
N ILE A 97 1.58 -0.66 -16.74
CA ILE A 97 1.82 0.78 -16.91
C ILE A 97 1.79 1.56 -15.57
N VAL A 98 1.63 0.88 -14.45
CA VAL A 98 1.60 1.48 -13.11
C VAL A 98 2.96 1.33 -12.45
N GLU A 99 3.54 2.44 -11.99
CA GLU A 99 4.77 2.44 -11.19
C GLU A 99 4.46 2.33 -9.70
N HIS A 100 3.55 3.19 -9.21
CA HIS A 100 3.11 3.16 -7.82
C HIS A 100 1.60 3.30 -7.72
N CYS A 101 1.03 2.64 -6.72
CA CYS A 101 -0.34 2.83 -6.30
C CYS A 101 -0.38 3.15 -4.81
N VAL A 102 -1.12 4.18 -4.41
CA VAL A 102 -1.35 4.53 -2.99
C VAL A 102 -2.84 4.65 -2.75
N VAL A 103 -3.36 3.78 -1.92
CA VAL A 103 -4.76 3.78 -1.50
C VAL A 103 -4.96 4.87 -0.43
N VAL A 104 -6.02 5.65 -0.60
CA VAL A 104 -6.40 6.77 0.28
C VAL A 104 -7.85 6.62 0.72
N GLY A 105 -8.20 7.16 1.89
CA GLY A 105 -9.57 7.03 2.39
C GLY A 105 -9.73 7.27 3.88
N ASP A 106 -8.64 7.64 4.58
CA ASP A 106 -8.73 7.90 6.01
C ASP A 106 -9.68 9.06 6.31
N GLN A 107 -10.67 8.80 7.20
CA GLN A 107 -11.79 9.70 7.53
C GLN A 107 -12.62 10.14 6.29
N ARG A 108 -12.59 9.38 5.20
CA ARG A 108 -13.32 9.67 3.96
C ARG A 108 -14.51 8.71 3.77
N PRO A 109 -15.51 9.09 2.95
CA PRO A 109 -16.74 8.29 2.78
C PRO A 109 -16.51 6.96 2.03
N PHE A 110 -15.41 6.84 1.32
CA PHE A 110 -15.03 5.63 0.56
C PHE A 110 -13.54 5.57 0.29
N ILE A 111 -13.05 4.43 -0.17
CA ILE A 111 -11.66 4.20 -0.54
C ILE A 111 -11.41 4.67 -1.96
N GLY A 112 -10.35 5.46 -2.15
CA GLY A 112 -9.81 5.87 -3.44
C GLY A 112 -8.38 5.42 -3.63
N ALA A 113 -7.80 5.68 -4.81
CA ALA A 113 -6.39 5.40 -5.09
C ALA A 113 -5.74 6.52 -5.92
N LEU A 114 -4.48 6.77 -5.64
CA LEU A 114 -3.57 7.56 -6.47
C LEU A 114 -2.65 6.60 -7.23
N VAL A 115 -2.46 6.83 -8.51
CA VAL A 115 -1.65 5.97 -9.38
C VAL A 115 -0.65 6.83 -10.15
N THR A 116 0.63 6.45 -10.13
CA THR A 116 1.66 6.99 -11.03
C THR A 116 1.92 6.02 -12.18
N LEU A 117 2.28 6.56 -13.34
CA LEU A 117 2.55 5.77 -14.53
C LEU A 117 4.03 5.46 -14.66
N ASP A 118 4.39 4.24 -15.06
CA ASP A 118 5.76 3.86 -15.34
C ASP A 118 6.19 4.34 -16.75
N PRO A 119 7.13 5.30 -16.85
CA PRO A 119 7.54 5.86 -18.15
C PRO A 119 8.15 4.82 -19.10
N GLU A 120 8.89 3.83 -18.57
CA GLU A 120 9.54 2.81 -19.39
C GLU A 120 8.51 1.86 -20.01
N SER A 121 7.59 1.38 -19.19
CA SER A 121 6.50 0.51 -19.66
C SER A 121 5.54 1.25 -20.59
N LEU A 122 5.25 2.52 -20.35
CA LEU A 122 4.44 3.36 -21.24
C LEU A 122 5.07 3.48 -22.64
N ALA A 123 6.39 3.64 -22.73
CA ALA A 123 7.06 3.76 -24.02
C ALA A 123 6.81 2.54 -24.94
N LEU A 124 6.58 1.36 -24.36
CA LEU A 124 6.22 0.13 -25.07
C LEU A 124 4.71 -0.02 -25.24
N TRP A 125 3.93 0.35 -24.24
CA TRP A 125 2.49 0.14 -24.21
C TRP A 125 1.74 1.10 -25.16
N LEU A 126 2.12 2.39 -25.20
CA LEU A 126 1.44 3.42 -25.98
C LEU A 126 1.37 3.10 -27.47
N PRO A 127 2.47 2.74 -28.18
CA PRO A 127 2.40 2.40 -29.61
C PRO A 127 1.53 1.18 -29.89
N ALA A 128 1.53 0.19 -29.01
CA ALA A 128 0.69 -1.00 -29.14
C ALA A 128 -0.81 -0.69 -29.05
N HIS A 129 -1.18 0.47 -28.47
CA HIS A 129 -2.56 0.94 -28.32
C HIS A 129 -2.88 2.14 -29.22
N GLY A 130 -2.03 2.40 -30.24
CA GLY A 130 -2.25 3.47 -31.22
C GLY A 130 -2.05 4.89 -30.66
N LEU A 131 -1.32 5.03 -29.57
CA LEU A 131 -1.01 6.29 -28.91
C LEU A 131 0.46 6.68 -29.19
N SER A 132 0.74 7.97 -29.26
CA SER A 132 2.10 8.51 -29.42
C SER A 132 2.86 8.44 -28.10
N THR A 133 4.13 8.04 -28.15
CA THR A 133 5.07 8.12 -27.01
C THR A 133 5.39 9.56 -26.61
N GLU A 134 5.09 10.53 -27.46
CA GLU A 134 5.24 11.96 -27.16
C GLU A 134 4.02 12.58 -26.46
N THR A 135 2.98 11.77 -26.17
CA THR A 135 1.78 12.25 -25.49
C THR A 135 2.15 12.70 -24.08
N PRO A 136 1.89 13.95 -23.71
CA PRO A 136 2.16 14.47 -22.37
C PRO A 136 1.43 13.67 -21.28
N VAL A 137 2.08 13.51 -20.10
CA VAL A 137 1.57 12.67 -19.00
C VAL A 137 0.21 13.18 -18.48
N ASP A 138 0.00 14.49 -18.45
CA ASP A 138 -1.27 15.12 -18.08
C ASP A 138 -2.43 14.66 -18.98
N ARG A 139 -2.16 14.48 -20.27
CA ARG A 139 -3.13 13.93 -21.23
C ARG A 139 -3.31 12.43 -21.08
N LEU A 140 -2.24 11.70 -20.73
CA LEU A 140 -2.31 10.27 -20.44
C LEU A 140 -3.16 10.01 -19.21
N ALA A 141 -3.05 10.84 -18.16
CA ALA A 141 -3.84 10.74 -16.95
C ALA A 141 -5.36 10.73 -17.19
N THR A 142 -5.81 11.41 -18.24
CA THR A 142 -7.23 11.49 -18.64
C THR A 142 -7.57 10.61 -19.85
N ASN A 143 -6.59 9.92 -20.44
CA ASN A 143 -6.79 9.08 -21.62
C ASN A 143 -7.65 7.86 -21.29
N ALA A 144 -8.66 7.58 -22.11
CA ALA A 144 -9.61 6.51 -21.88
C ALA A 144 -8.96 5.13 -21.87
N ALA A 145 -8.04 4.85 -22.81
CA ALA A 145 -7.36 3.54 -22.88
C ALA A 145 -6.44 3.30 -21.68
N VAL A 146 -5.70 4.32 -21.23
CA VAL A 146 -4.87 4.25 -20.02
C VAL A 146 -5.73 3.97 -18.78
N ARG A 147 -6.84 4.68 -18.66
CA ARG A 147 -7.76 4.50 -17.52
C ARG A 147 -8.47 3.15 -17.54
N GLU A 148 -8.82 2.64 -18.72
CA GLU A 148 -9.44 1.33 -18.87
C GLU A 148 -8.47 0.21 -18.50
N GLU A 149 -7.20 0.32 -18.91
CA GLU A 149 -6.15 -0.63 -18.51
C GLU A 149 -6.02 -0.68 -16.98
N ILE A 150 -5.87 0.47 -16.31
CA ILE A 150 -5.78 0.53 -14.85
C ILE A 150 -7.06 0.00 -14.19
N GLN A 151 -8.24 0.34 -14.74
CA GLN A 151 -9.53 -0.09 -14.18
C GLN A 151 -9.65 -1.62 -14.09
N GLN A 152 -9.12 -2.37 -15.04
CA GLN A 152 -9.12 -3.83 -15.00
C GLN A 152 -8.42 -4.37 -13.75
N TYR A 153 -7.32 -3.74 -13.32
CA TYR A 153 -6.58 -4.13 -12.12
C TYR A 153 -7.26 -3.62 -10.84
N VAL A 154 -7.88 -2.45 -10.88
CA VAL A 154 -8.75 -1.98 -9.80
C VAL A 154 -9.92 -2.95 -9.57
N ASP A 155 -10.53 -3.45 -10.64
CA ASP A 155 -11.63 -4.39 -10.55
C ASP A 155 -11.17 -5.76 -9.99
N LYS A 156 -9.98 -6.23 -10.39
CA LYS A 156 -9.36 -7.43 -9.81
C LYS A 156 -9.10 -7.25 -8.31
N ALA A 157 -8.50 -6.12 -7.92
CA ALA A 157 -8.27 -5.79 -6.51
C ALA A 157 -9.59 -5.74 -5.72
N ASN A 158 -10.60 -5.11 -6.28
CA ASN A 158 -11.92 -5.01 -5.66
C ASN A 158 -12.64 -6.36 -5.50
N ALA A 159 -12.33 -7.34 -6.35
CA ALA A 159 -12.89 -8.69 -6.25
C ALA A 159 -12.36 -9.47 -5.04
N THR A 160 -11.23 -9.06 -4.45
CA THR A 160 -10.63 -9.73 -3.29
C THR A 160 -11.10 -9.19 -1.94
N VAL A 161 -11.84 -8.06 -1.94
CA VAL A 161 -12.25 -7.36 -0.71
C VAL A 161 -13.76 -7.13 -0.67
N SER A 162 -14.27 -6.72 0.49
CA SER A 162 -15.68 -6.35 0.62
C SER A 162 -15.98 -5.03 -0.10
N ARG A 163 -17.28 -4.81 -0.42
CA ARG A 163 -17.73 -3.57 -1.05
C ARG A 163 -17.36 -2.30 -0.28
N ALA A 164 -17.24 -2.38 1.04
CA ALA A 164 -16.86 -1.25 1.88
C ALA A 164 -15.36 -0.92 1.79
N GLU A 165 -14.54 -1.90 1.41
CA GLU A 165 -13.09 -1.80 1.24
C GLU A 165 -12.69 -1.48 -0.20
N SER A 166 -13.63 -1.60 -1.15
CA SER A 166 -13.36 -1.44 -2.57
C SER A 166 -12.94 -0.02 -2.95
N VAL A 167 -11.94 0.09 -3.81
CA VAL A 167 -11.56 1.36 -4.46
C VAL A 167 -12.70 1.83 -5.37
N ARG A 168 -13.31 2.97 -5.03
CA ARG A 168 -14.45 3.54 -5.76
C ARG A 168 -14.04 4.47 -6.88
N LYS A 169 -12.92 5.15 -6.71
CA LYS A 169 -12.34 6.08 -7.66
C LYS A 169 -10.82 6.04 -7.59
N PHE A 170 -10.16 6.28 -8.70
CA PHE A 170 -8.74 6.51 -8.72
C PHE A 170 -8.40 7.75 -9.55
N ALA A 171 -7.31 8.40 -9.20
CA ALA A 171 -6.71 9.47 -9.96
C ALA A 171 -5.35 9.00 -10.49
N VAL A 172 -5.11 9.24 -11.78
CA VAL A 172 -3.80 9.04 -12.39
C VAL A 172 -3.04 10.36 -12.28
N LEU A 173 -1.89 10.33 -11.63
CA LEU A 173 -1.09 11.51 -11.41
C LEU A 173 -0.26 11.86 -12.66
N ASP A 174 -0.10 13.14 -12.91
CA ASP A 174 0.80 13.67 -13.93
C ASP A 174 2.25 13.83 -13.43
N THR A 175 2.47 13.56 -12.15
CA THR A 175 3.74 13.73 -11.45
C THR A 175 4.14 12.44 -10.74
N GLN A 176 5.42 12.09 -10.83
CA GLN A 176 5.98 10.91 -10.17
C GLN A 176 6.20 11.12 -8.67
N PHE A 177 6.22 10.01 -7.91
CA PHE A 177 6.77 10.03 -6.56
C PHE A 177 8.29 10.06 -6.65
N THR A 178 8.92 10.96 -5.93
CA THR A 178 10.38 11.14 -5.94
C THR A 178 10.90 11.36 -4.52
N GLN A 179 12.23 11.31 -4.37
CA GLN A 179 12.88 11.72 -3.12
C GLN A 179 12.80 13.23 -2.92
N GLU A 180 12.81 14.02 -4.00
CA GLU A 180 12.75 15.48 -3.96
C GLU A 180 11.43 15.98 -3.40
N ASN A 181 10.29 15.41 -3.85
CA ASN A 181 8.97 15.72 -3.29
C ASN A 181 8.68 14.95 -1.99
N LYS A 182 9.66 14.18 -1.48
CA LYS A 182 9.60 13.39 -0.25
C LYS A 182 8.55 12.28 -0.24
N CYS A 183 7.98 11.96 -1.39
CA CYS A 183 7.05 10.84 -1.53
C CYS A 183 7.75 9.49 -1.52
N LEU A 184 9.08 9.47 -1.78
CA LEU A 184 9.92 8.28 -1.63
C LEU A 184 11.02 8.51 -0.59
N THR A 185 11.37 7.43 0.13
CA THR A 185 12.59 7.37 0.93
C THR A 185 13.82 7.21 0.03
N PRO A 186 15.07 7.37 0.56
CA PRO A 186 16.29 7.06 -0.19
C PRO A 186 16.36 5.59 -0.68
N SER A 187 15.65 4.69 -0.05
CA SER A 187 15.50 3.29 -0.48
C SER A 187 14.28 3.05 -1.38
N LEU A 188 13.73 4.11 -1.99
CA LEU A 188 12.61 4.11 -2.93
C LEU A 188 11.29 3.53 -2.35
N LYS A 189 11.12 3.57 -1.03
CA LYS A 189 9.85 3.18 -0.39
C LYS A 189 8.91 4.37 -0.32
N VAL A 190 7.65 4.16 -0.64
CA VAL A 190 6.60 5.17 -0.57
C VAL A 190 6.40 5.68 0.87
N VAL A 191 6.36 6.99 1.01
CA VAL A 191 6.09 7.71 2.27
C VAL A 191 4.64 8.20 2.25
N ARG A 192 3.72 7.36 2.66
CA ARG A 192 2.27 7.61 2.62
C ARG A 192 1.84 8.99 3.19
N PRO A 193 2.33 9.45 4.38
CA PRO A 193 1.98 10.78 4.87
C PRO A 193 2.45 11.92 3.97
N ALA A 194 3.56 11.74 3.24
CA ALA A 194 4.03 12.74 2.29
C ALA A 194 3.17 12.75 1.03
N VAL A 195 2.80 11.60 0.50
CA VAL A 195 1.89 11.47 -0.65
C VAL A 195 0.56 12.16 -0.34
N ASN A 196 -0.06 11.85 0.80
CA ASN A 196 -1.33 12.46 1.20
C ASN A 196 -1.25 13.99 1.30
N ARG A 197 -0.11 14.54 1.74
CA ARG A 197 0.10 15.99 1.84
C ARG A 197 0.37 16.62 0.48
N VAL A 198 1.24 16.04 -0.32
CA VAL A 198 1.65 16.60 -1.64
C VAL A 198 0.49 16.59 -2.61
N PHE A 199 -0.30 15.54 -2.62
CA PHE A 199 -1.42 15.35 -3.53
C PHE A 199 -2.79 15.61 -2.89
N ALA A 200 -2.84 16.39 -1.80
CA ALA A 200 -4.09 16.68 -1.08
C ALA A 200 -5.17 17.28 -2.01
N ASP A 201 -4.78 18.20 -2.89
CA ASP A 201 -5.71 18.84 -3.84
C ASP A 201 -6.28 17.83 -4.85
N VAL A 202 -5.48 16.90 -5.36
CA VAL A 202 -5.94 15.83 -6.26
C VAL A 202 -6.89 14.90 -5.50
N ILE A 203 -6.53 14.49 -4.29
CA ILE A 203 -7.37 13.66 -3.42
C ILE A 203 -8.73 14.33 -3.20
N ASP A 204 -8.72 15.61 -2.80
CA ASP A 204 -9.96 16.32 -2.46
C ASP A 204 -10.83 16.61 -3.69
N ASN A 205 -10.24 17.01 -4.79
CA ASN A 205 -11.01 17.48 -5.96
C ASN A 205 -11.35 16.35 -6.95
N GLU A 206 -10.43 15.44 -7.24
CA GLU A 206 -10.64 14.39 -8.23
C GLU A 206 -11.30 13.14 -7.64
N ILE A 207 -10.82 12.69 -6.46
CA ILE A 207 -11.37 11.49 -5.83
C ILE A 207 -12.67 11.82 -5.10
N TYR A 208 -12.67 12.82 -4.21
CA TYR A 208 -13.81 13.11 -3.34
C TYR A 208 -14.72 14.25 -3.82
N ASN A 209 -14.40 14.92 -4.95
CA ASN A 209 -15.19 16.03 -5.53
C ASN A 209 -15.50 17.14 -4.51
N GLY A 210 -14.50 17.53 -3.70
CA GLY A 210 -14.65 18.54 -2.66
C GLY A 210 -15.55 18.15 -1.49
N LYS A 211 -16.02 16.91 -1.42
CA LYS A 211 -16.79 16.39 -0.26
C LYS A 211 -15.80 15.95 0.83
N ARG A 212 -15.81 16.68 1.93
CA ARG A 212 -15.12 16.32 3.16
C ARG A 212 -15.97 15.41 4.02
#